data_3819642c2103112a8a8536ab7307a52d
#
_entry.id   3819642c2103112a8a8536ab7307a52d
#
_cell.length_a   1.000
_cell.length_b   1.000
_cell.length_c   1.000
_cell.angle_alpha   90.00
_cell.angle_beta   90.00
_cell.angle_gamma   90.00
#
_symmetry.space_group_name_H-M   'P 1'
#
loop_
_entity.id
_entity.type
_entity.pdbx_description
1 polymer ?
#
loop_
_entity_poly.entity_id
_entity_poly.type
_entity_poly.pdbx_seq_one_letter_code
_entity_poly.pdbx_strand_id
1 'polypeptide(L)'
;DNVNYLREQIKKDEHTFIAITSQHPTCCHHTLTWLGKQELGFSSVVFKKGRRKWQVEVDYLVDDSPNNYEGWVQGRQMEDGYILMDQPWNQKIKTENRVTSIKEAMELING
;
A
#
# COMPACT_ATOMS: atom_id res chain seq x y z
N ASP A 1 8.19 -13.18 7.27
CA ASP A 1 8.19 -11.77 7.64
C ASP A 1 7.86 -10.92 6.42
N ASN A 2 6.91 -10.01 6.58
CA ASN A 2 6.43 -9.16 5.48
C ASN A 2 7.53 -8.31 4.85
N VAL A 3 8.44 -7.77 5.65
CA VAL A 3 9.52 -6.91 5.15
C VAL A 3 10.48 -7.71 4.27
N ASN A 4 10.89 -8.90 4.72
CA ASN A 4 11.79 -9.74 3.95
C ASN A 4 11.13 -10.22 2.66
N TYR A 5 9.87 -10.61 2.73
CA TYR A 5 9.12 -11.04 1.55
C TYR A 5 9.00 -9.91 0.52
N LEU A 6 8.65 -8.71 0.99
CA LEU A 6 8.53 -7.54 0.11
C LEU A 6 9.87 -7.19 -0.54
N ARG A 7 10.96 -7.26 0.22
CA ARG A 7 12.31 -7.00 -0.30
C ARG A 7 12.65 -7.96 -1.45
N GLU A 8 12.30 -9.24 -1.28
CA GLU A 8 12.53 -10.25 -2.33
C GLU A 8 11.68 -9.98 -3.57
N GLN A 9 10.41 -9.57 -3.38
CA GLN A 9 9.53 -9.26 -4.50
C GLN A 9 10.03 -8.05 -5.29
N ILE A 10 10.54 -7.03 -4.61
CA ILE A 10 11.10 -5.85 -5.26
C ILE A 10 12.33 -6.23 -6.10
N LYS A 11 13.19 -7.12 -5.58
CA LYS A 11 14.37 -7.57 -6.29
C LYS A 11 14.07 -8.34 -7.56
N LYS A 12 12.91 -8.99 -7.66
CA LYS A 12 12.52 -9.72 -8.87
C LYS A 12 12.25 -8.81 -10.06
N ASP A 13 11.98 -7.52 -9.80
CA ASP A 13 11.75 -6.52 -10.83
C ASP A 13 10.59 -6.83 -11.80
N GLU A 14 9.62 -7.59 -11.31
CA GLU A 14 8.40 -7.90 -12.08
C GLU A 14 7.36 -6.80 -12.01
N HIS A 15 7.42 -5.96 -10.97
CA HIS A 15 6.50 -4.87 -10.71
C HIS A 15 7.27 -3.63 -10.28
N THR A 16 6.65 -2.46 -10.47
CA THR A 16 7.16 -1.21 -9.91
C THR A 16 6.52 -0.99 -8.55
N PHE A 17 7.33 -0.86 -7.52
CA PHE A 17 6.87 -0.67 -6.15
C PHE A 17 7.05 0.78 -5.72
N ILE A 18 5.96 1.38 -5.26
CA ILE A 18 5.92 2.77 -4.81
C ILE A 18 5.43 2.80 -3.38
N ALA A 19 6.17 3.44 -2.49
CA ALA A 19 5.70 3.65 -1.12
C ALA A 19 4.87 4.93 -1.07
N ILE A 20 3.62 4.82 -0.62
CA ILE A 20 2.72 5.97 -0.48
C ILE A 20 2.42 6.14 1.00
N THR A 21 2.77 7.29 1.56
CA THR A 21 2.55 7.57 2.97
C THR A 21 1.74 8.84 3.14
N SER A 22 0.87 8.85 4.15
CA SER A 22 0.03 10.01 4.49
C SER A 22 0.65 10.89 5.58
N GLN A 23 1.91 10.65 5.96
CA GLN A 23 2.58 11.45 6.97
C GLN A 23 2.67 12.91 6.57
N HIS A 24 2.62 13.79 7.56
CA HIS A 24 2.81 15.21 7.34
C HIS A 24 4.23 15.47 6.77
N PRO A 25 4.39 16.43 5.83
CA PRO A 25 5.69 16.71 5.24
C PRO A 25 6.84 16.95 6.23
N THR A 26 6.54 17.48 7.43
CA THR A 26 7.56 17.68 8.47
C THR A 26 8.13 16.37 9.00
N CYS A 27 7.45 15.25 8.77
CA CYS A 27 7.89 13.92 9.21
C CYS A 27 8.53 13.10 8.10
N CYS A 28 8.68 13.65 6.90
CA CYS A 28 9.19 12.92 5.74
C CYS A 28 10.55 12.29 5.98
N HIS A 29 11.45 13.00 6.66
CA HIS A 29 12.81 12.50 6.90
C HIS A 29 12.81 11.23 7.76
N HIS A 30 11.88 11.10 8.70
CA HIS A 30 11.77 9.88 9.52
C HIS A 30 11.37 8.69 8.67
N THR A 31 10.38 8.86 7.80
CA THR A 31 9.93 7.82 6.89
C THR A 31 11.03 7.41 5.93
N LEU A 32 11.72 8.37 5.32
CA LEU A 32 12.80 8.08 4.38
C LEU A 32 13.96 7.37 5.07
N THR A 33 14.29 7.77 6.31
CA THR A 33 15.34 7.12 7.09
C THR A 33 14.96 5.67 7.39
N TRP A 34 13.71 5.42 7.79
CA TRP A 34 13.23 4.08 8.07
C TRP A 34 13.29 3.20 6.82
N LEU A 35 12.80 3.71 5.69
CA LEU A 35 12.82 2.97 4.43
C LEU A 35 14.26 2.64 4.01
N GLY A 36 15.18 3.57 4.19
CA GLY A 36 16.60 3.33 3.92
C GLY A 36 17.18 2.22 4.79
N LYS A 37 16.84 2.21 6.08
CA LYS A 37 17.31 1.16 7.01
C LYS A 37 16.76 -0.21 6.64
N GLN A 38 15.53 -0.28 6.09
CA GLN A 38 14.94 -1.54 5.68
C GLN A 38 15.48 -2.05 4.34
N GLU A 39 16.18 -1.20 3.60
CA GLU A 39 16.77 -1.56 2.29
C GLU A 39 15.73 -2.16 1.33
N LEU A 40 14.52 -1.59 1.32
CA LEU A 40 13.44 -2.13 0.51
C LEU A 40 13.55 -1.84 -0.98
N GLY A 41 14.19 -0.73 -1.34
CA GLY A 41 14.43 -0.44 -2.75
C GLY A 41 13.22 0.00 -3.54
N PHE A 42 12.27 0.73 -2.92
CA PHE A 42 11.14 1.29 -3.65
C PHE A 42 11.60 2.22 -4.77
N SER A 43 10.89 2.17 -5.90
CA SER A 43 11.19 3.06 -7.05
C SER A 43 10.97 4.53 -6.71
N SER A 44 9.96 4.82 -5.88
CA SER A 44 9.71 6.18 -5.40
C SER A 44 8.94 6.15 -4.09
N VAL A 45 8.94 7.28 -3.39
CA VAL A 45 8.16 7.49 -2.17
C VAL A 45 7.29 8.72 -2.42
N VAL A 46 5.97 8.56 -2.25
CA VAL A 46 4.99 9.63 -2.48
C VAL A 46 4.30 9.97 -1.17
N PHE A 47 4.24 11.27 -0.86
CA PHE A 47 3.51 11.76 0.31
C PHE A 47 2.16 12.31 -0.16
N LYS A 48 1.07 11.66 0.30
CA LYS A 48 -0.29 12.00 -0.13
C LYS A 48 -1.24 11.78 1.03
N LYS A 49 -2.21 12.68 1.21
CA LYS A 49 -3.26 12.48 2.21
C LYS A 49 -4.00 11.17 1.92
N GLY A 50 -4.31 10.41 2.97
CA GLY A 50 -4.83 9.05 2.82
C GLY A 50 -6.03 8.94 1.88
N ARG A 51 -7.03 9.82 2.05
CA ARG A 51 -8.23 9.80 1.19
C ARG A 51 -7.93 10.19 -0.27
N ARG A 52 -6.75 10.72 -0.55
CA ARG A 52 -6.33 11.11 -1.90
C ARG A 52 -5.33 10.15 -2.51
N LYS A 53 -5.02 9.04 -1.86
CA LYS A 53 -4.09 8.03 -2.41
C LYS A 53 -4.56 7.50 -3.76
N TRP A 54 -5.87 7.55 -4.02
CA TRP A 54 -6.43 7.14 -5.30
C TRP A 54 -5.91 7.96 -6.50
N GLN A 55 -5.38 9.15 -6.23
CA GLN A 55 -4.84 10.04 -7.28
C GLN A 55 -3.46 9.61 -7.76
N VAL A 56 -2.78 8.74 -7.02
CA VAL A 56 -1.47 8.22 -7.44
C VAL A 56 -1.68 7.17 -8.53
N GLU A 57 -0.92 7.27 -9.60
CA GLU A 57 -1.05 6.34 -10.73
C GLU A 57 -0.44 4.99 -10.39
N VAL A 58 -1.23 4.13 -9.78
CA VAL A 58 -0.84 2.75 -9.46
C VAL A 58 -2.00 1.83 -9.84
N ASP A 59 -1.68 0.60 -10.16
CA ASP A 59 -2.70 -0.42 -10.47
C ASP A 59 -3.32 -0.99 -9.20
N TYR A 60 -2.52 -1.14 -8.16
CA TYR A 60 -2.94 -1.71 -6.89
C TYR A 60 -2.43 -0.87 -5.74
N LEU A 61 -3.25 -0.73 -4.70
CA LEU A 61 -2.85 -0.14 -3.43
C LEU A 61 -3.09 -1.17 -2.32
N VAL A 62 -2.04 -1.50 -1.58
CA VAL A 62 -2.16 -2.34 -0.38
C VAL A 62 -2.14 -1.40 0.83
N ASP A 63 -3.22 -1.39 1.60
CA ASP A 63 -3.38 -0.45 2.71
C ASP A 63 -4.33 -1.06 3.75
N ASP A 64 -4.40 -0.45 4.94
CA ASP A 64 -5.20 -0.97 6.05
C ASP A 64 -6.24 0.01 6.59
N SER A 65 -6.31 1.21 6.05
CA SER A 65 -7.14 2.29 6.58
C SER A 65 -8.54 2.30 5.98
N PRO A 66 -9.62 2.22 6.82
CA PRO A 66 -10.98 2.37 6.31
C PRO A 66 -11.19 3.69 5.60
N ASN A 67 -10.60 4.76 6.12
CA ASN A 67 -10.72 6.10 5.52
C ASN A 67 -10.09 6.15 4.13
N ASN A 68 -8.94 5.50 3.96
CA ASN A 68 -8.25 5.45 2.67
C ASN A 68 -9.02 4.57 1.67
N TYR A 69 -9.61 3.48 2.14
CA TYR A 69 -10.48 2.65 1.33
C TYR A 69 -11.67 3.44 0.77
N GLU A 70 -12.35 4.18 1.64
CA GLU A 70 -13.48 5.01 1.20
C GLU A 70 -13.04 6.06 0.18
N GLY A 71 -11.89 6.70 0.41
CA GLY A 71 -11.34 7.67 -0.53
C GLY A 71 -11.05 7.05 -1.90
N TRP A 72 -10.48 5.84 -1.91
CA TRP A 72 -10.20 5.10 -3.15
C TRP A 72 -11.48 4.80 -3.92
N VAL A 73 -12.48 4.22 -3.24
CA VAL A 73 -13.76 3.86 -3.88
C VAL A 73 -14.46 5.10 -4.43
N GLN A 74 -14.53 6.17 -3.65
CA GLN A 74 -15.18 7.42 -4.08
C GLN A 74 -14.42 8.07 -5.24
N GLY A 75 -13.09 8.13 -5.15
CA GLY A 75 -12.27 8.80 -6.16
C GLY A 75 -12.22 8.04 -7.49
N ARG A 76 -12.08 6.74 -7.44
CA ARG A 76 -12.02 5.90 -8.65
C ARG A 76 -13.37 5.35 -9.07
N GLN A 77 -14.39 5.50 -8.22
CA GLN A 77 -15.75 4.99 -8.44
C GLN A 77 -15.79 3.48 -8.65
N MET A 78 -14.83 2.78 -8.03
CA MET A 78 -14.74 1.32 -8.05
C MET A 78 -13.86 0.85 -6.90
N GLU A 79 -14.05 -0.37 -6.47
CA GLU A 79 -13.23 -1.01 -5.45
C GLU A 79 -11.95 -1.61 -6.03
N ASP A 80 -11.94 -1.87 -7.32
CA ASP A 80 -10.85 -2.58 -7.99
C ASP A 80 -9.49 -1.94 -7.73
N GLY A 81 -8.50 -2.77 -7.47
CA GLY A 81 -7.14 -2.35 -7.21
C GLY A 81 -6.83 -2.06 -5.75
N TYR A 82 -7.83 -1.95 -4.87
CA TYR A 82 -7.57 -1.78 -3.45
C TYR A 82 -7.50 -3.14 -2.77
N ILE A 83 -6.37 -3.42 -2.13
CA ILE A 83 -6.14 -4.66 -1.37
C ILE A 83 -6.05 -4.26 0.10
N LEU A 84 -6.99 -4.76 0.91
CA LEU A 84 -7.11 -4.39 2.30
C LEU A 84 -6.32 -5.36 3.19
N MET A 85 -5.33 -4.83 3.89
CA MET A 85 -4.61 -5.60 4.90
C MET A 85 -5.47 -5.72 6.14
N ASP A 86 -5.77 -6.95 6.56
CA ASP A 86 -6.64 -7.23 7.71
C ASP A 86 -6.07 -6.66 9.00
N GLN A 87 -6.88 -5.86 9.70
CA GLN A 87 -6.51 -5.26 10.98
C GLN A 87 -7.77 -5.12 11.86
N PRO A 88 -7.61 -5.04 13.19
CA PRO A 88 -8.76 -4.90 14.08
C PRO A 88 -9.65 -3.68 13.77
N TRP A 89 -9.08 -2.61 13.26
CA TRP A 89 -9.81 -1.35 13.03
C TRP A 89 -10.54 -1.31 11.70
N ASN A 90 -10.42 -2.32 10.84
CA ASN A 90 -11.06 -2.30 9.52
C ASN A 90 -12.05 -3.44 9.29
N GLN A 91 -12.53 -4.08 10.36
CA GLN A 91 -13.39 -5.26 10.25
C GLN A 91 -14.76 -4.98 9.64
N LYS A 92 -15.22 -3.72 9.65
CA LYS A 92 -16.52 -3.34 9.08
C LYS A 92 -16.51 -3.28 7.56
N ILE A 93 -15.33 -3.18 6.95
CA ILE A 93 -15.22 -3.15 5.50
C ILE A 93 -15.41 -4.57 4.97
N LYS A 94 -16.33 -4.70 4.02
CA LYS A 94 -16.58 -5.98 3.34
C LYS A 94 -16.01 -5.92 1.94
N THR A 95 -14.97 -6.69 1.69
CA THR A 95 -14.31 -6.76 0.39
C THR A 95 -13.75 -8.16 0.19
N GLU A 96 -13.73 -8.62 -1.04
CA GLU A 96 -13.11 -9.88 -1.41
C GLU A 96 -11.58 -9.78 -1.45
N ASN A 97 -11.06 -8.56 -1.45
CA ASN A 97 -9.62 -8.30 -1.55
C ASN A 97 -8.98 -8.07 -0.19
N ARG A 98 -9.48 -8.76 0.84
CA ARG A 98 -8.89 -8.72 2.17
C ARG A 98 -7.78 -9.75 2.27
N VAL A 99 -6.61 -9.33 2.75
CA VAL A 99 -5.45 -10.21 2.91
C VAL A 99 -4.87 -10.08 4.32
N THR A 100 -4.10 -11.08 4.75
CA THR A 100 -3.46 -11.08 6.06
C THR A 100 -1.95 -10.92 5.98
N SER A 101 -1.38 -10.90 4.79
CA SER A 101 0.06 -10.76 4.60
C SER A 101 0.38 -10.14 3.24
N ILE A 102 1.60 -9.64 3.10
CA ILE A 102 2.10 -9.14 1.81
C ILE A 102 2.14 -10.27 0.79
N LYS A 103 2.44 -11.49 1.23
CA LYS A 103 2.45 -12.66 0.34
C LYS A 103 1.07 -12.87 -0.31
N GLU A 104 0.01 -12.85 0.51
CA GLU A 104 -1.35 -12.97 -0.03
C GLU A 104 -1.70 -11.83 -0.99
N ALA A 105 -1.26 -10.61 -0.67
CA ALA A 105 -1.48 -9.47 -1.56
C ALA A 105 -0.81 -9.69 -2.91
N MET A 106 0.44 -10.16 -2.92
CA MET A 106 1.16 -10.43 -4.16
C MET A 106 0.52 -11.57 -4.95
N GLU A 107 -0.04 -12.57 -4.27
CA GLU A 107 -0.76 -13.66 -4.94
C GLU A 107 -2.00 -13.13 -5.68
N LEU A 108 -2.72 -12.18 -5.07
CA LEU A 108 -3.86 -11.52 -5.74
C LEU A 108 -3.40 -10.71 -6.96
N ILE A 109 -2.31 -9.97 -6.83
CA ILE A 109 -1.79 -9.13 -7.91
C ILE A 109 -1.30 -9.97 -9.08
N ASN A 110 -0.65 -11.09 -8.80
CA ASN A 110 -0.08 -11.95 -9.82
C ASN A 110 -1.11 -12.90 -10.45
N GLY A 111 -2.29 -12.93 -9.89
CA GLY A 111 -3.41 -13.68 -10.41
C GLY A 111 -3.49 -15.09 -10.13
#